data_75227f702f20a47cca1e8960d96d5582
#
_entry.id   75227f702f20a47cca1e8960d96d5582
#
_cell.length_a   1.000
_cell.length_b   1.000
_cell.length_c   1.000
_cell.angle_alpha   90.00
_cell.angle_beta   90.00
_cell.angle_gamma   90.00
#
_symmetry.space_group_name_H-M   'P 1'
#
loop_
_entity.id
_entity.type
_entity.pdbx_description
1 polymer ?
#
loop_
_entity_poly.entity_id
_entity_poly.type
_entity_poly.pdbx_seq_one_letter_code
_entity_poly.pdbx_strand_id
1 'polypeptide(L)'
;DTLPGRAAVRVSTPDYLPLIGPLADAQAFAGAYAALRHDARQRPDTPCPWLPGLYVSTAHGSRGLITAPLAGEMLAAYLEDEPAPVSSRVMAAVHPNRFLVRALIRRER
;
A
#
# COMPACT_ATOMS: atom_id res chain seq x y z
N ASP A 1 -12.63 -10.65 41.60
CA ASP A 1 -12.63 -9.45 40.77
C ASP A 1 -12.01 -9.72 39.43
N THR A 2 -12.67 -9.27 38.38
CA THR A 2 -12.15 -9.36 37.00
C THR A 2 -11.51 -8.03 36.64
N LEU A 3 -10.29 -8.11 36.13
CA LEU A 3 -9.66 -6.93 35.54
C LEU A 3 -10.30 -6.65 34.18
N PRO A 4 -10.55 -5.36 33.85
CA PRO A 4 -11.04 -5.04 32.51
C PRO A 4 -9.99 -5.44 31.47
N GLY A 5 -10.45 -6.10 30.45
CA GLY A 5 -9.60 -6.56 29.38
C GLY A 5 -10.27 -6.49 28.05
N ARG A 6 -9.48 -6.66 27.00
CA ARG A 6 -9.97 -6.60 25.63
C ARG A 6 -9.19 -7.56 24.74
N ALA A 7 -9.91 -8.26 23.87
CA ALA A 7 -9.32 -9.04 22.82
C ALA A 7 -9.75 -8.46 21.48
N ALA A 8 -8.83 -8.40 20.54
CA ALA A 8 -9.10 -7.88 19.21
C ALA A 8 -8.20 -8.58 18.20
N VAL A 9 -8.60 -8.53 16.94
CA VAL A 9 -7.84 -9.10 15.84
C VAL A 9 -6.95 -8.02 15.23
N ARG A 10 -5.66 -8.33 15.07
CA ARG A 10 -4.73 -7.46 14.35
C ARG A 10 -4.85 -7.74 12.85
N VAL A 11 -4.75 -6.66 12.07
CA VAL A 11 -4.79 -6.77 10.61
C VAL A 11 -3.37 -6.82 10.07
N SER A 12 -3.08 -7.80 9.23
CA SER A 12 -1.80 -7.92 8.55
C SER A 12 -2.01 -8.30 7.09
N THR A 13 -0.97 -8.13 6.29
CA THR A 13 -0.96 -8.50 4.88
C THR A 13 -0.22 -9.84 4.68
N PRO A 14 -0.34 -10.46 3.48
CA PRO A 14 0.39 -11.71 3.20
C PRO A 14 1.91 -11.60 3.33
N ASP A 15 2.51 -10.43 3.13
CA ASP A 15 3.95 -10.22 3.29
C ASP A 15 4.32 -9.63 4.64
N TYR A 16 3.36 -9.45 5.54
CA TYR A 16 3.51 -8.89 6.89
C TYR A 16 4.00 -7.44 6.91
N LEU A 17 4.01 -6.75 5.77
CA LEU A 17 4.33 -5.33 5.69
C LEU A 17 3.05 -4.51 5.67
N PRO A 18 3.05 -3.29 6.26
CA PRO A 18 1.85 -2.45 6.26
C PRO A 18 1.49 -1.93 4.88
N LEU A 19 0.31 -1.33 4.78
CA LEU A 19 -0.16 -0.61 3.60
C LEU A 19 -0.12 0.87 3.92
N ILE A 20 0.77 1.61 3.27
CA ILE A 20 0.97 3.03 3.52
C ILE A 20 1.08 3.77 2.19
N GLY A 21 0.15 4.68 1.92
CA GLY A 21 0.21 5.50 0.73
C GLY A 21 -1.14 5.75 0.08
N PRO A 22 -1.12 6.30 -1.15
CA PRO A 22 -2.34 6.58 -1.89
C PRO A 22 -2.99 5.29 -2.40
N LEU A 23 -4.33 5.33 -2.54
CA LEU A 23 -5.10 4.22 -3.08
C LEU A 23 -5.41 4.47 -4.55
N ALA A 24 -5.38 3.40 -5.35
CA ALA A 24 -5.78 3.43 -6.74
C ALA A 24 -7.18 2.85 -6.92
N ASP A 25 -7.85 3.25 -8.01
CA ASP A 25 -9.04 2.59 -8.48
C ASP A 25 -8.64 1.23 -9.06
N ALA A 26 -9.03 0.15 -8.40
CA ALA A 26 -8.57 -1.19 -8.76
C ALA A 26 -8.99 -1.61 -10.17
N GLN A 27 -10.21 -1.26 -10.60
CA GLN A 27 -10.69 -1.61 -11.93
C GLN A 27 -9.95 -0.81 -13.02
N ALA A 28 -9.82 0.49 -12.81
CA ALA A 28 -9.09 1.35 -13.74
C ALA A 28 -7.61 0.98 -13.79
N PHE A 29 -7.03 0.61 -12.63
CA PHE A 29 -5.64 0.15 -12.56
C PHE A 29 -5.43 -1.10 -13.39
N ALA A 30 -6.32 -2.10 -13.26
CA ALA A 30 -6.23 -3.33 -14.03
C ALA A 30 -6.31 -3.07 -15.53
N GLY A 31 -7.17 -2.13 -15.95
CA GLY A 31 -7.27 -1.74 -17.37
C GLY A 31 -6.03 -1.02 -17.88
N ALA A 32 -5.53 -0.03 -17.10
CA ALA A 32 -4.39 0.79 -17.49
C ALA A 32 -3.09 -0.03 -17.58
N TYR A 33 -2.92 -1.02 -16.71
CA TYR A 33 -1.69 -1.82 -16.64
C TYR A 33 -1.90 -3.26 -17.09
N ALA A 34 -2.87 -3.51 -17.98
CA ALA A 34 -3.18 -4.84 -18.47
C ALA A 34 -1.98 -5.53 -19.13
N ALA A 35 -1.01 -4.78 -19.65
CA ALA A 35 0.20 -5.34 -20.27
C ALA A 35 1.01 -6.21 -19.29
N LEU A 36 0.92 -5.94 -17.97
CA LEU A 36 1.62 -6.75 -16.97
C LEU A 36 1.12 -8.19 -16.91
N ARG A 37 -0.08 -8.46 -17.40
CA ARG A 37 -0.63 -9.82 -17.49
C ARG A 37 0.07 -10.67 -18.54
N HIS A 38 0.64 -10.02 -19.54
CA HIS A 38 1.32 -10.68 -20.66
C HIS A 38 2.82 -10.74 -20.44
N ASP A 39 3.41 -9.65 -19.92
CA ASP A 39 4.83 -9.55 -19.65
C ASP A 39 5.06 -8.66 -18.43
N ALA A 40 5.55 -9.26 -17.34
CA ALA A 40 5.82 -8.55 -16.10
C ALA A 40 6.92 -7.48 -16.24
N ARG A 41 7.68 -7.50 -17.34
CA ARG A 41 8.72 -6.52 -17.63
C ARG A 41 8.19 -5.29 -18.37
N GLN A 42 6.95 -5.31 -18.82
CA GLN A 42 6.34 -4.16 -19.47
C GLN A 42 6.26 -2.97 -18.52
N ARG A 43 6.46 -1.77 -19.06
CA ARG A 43 6.36 -0.53 -18.30
C ARG A 43 5.31 0.35 -18.96
N PRO A 44 4.04 0.25 -18.54
CA PRO A 44 2.98 1.06 -19.15
C PRO A 44 3.24 2.55 -18.97
N ASP A 45 3.02 3.32 -20.03
CA ASP A 45 3.17 4.78 -20.00
C ASP A 45 1.99 5.48 -19.36
N THR A 46 0.88 4.76 -19.16
CA THR A 46 -0.34 5.32 -18.62
C THR A 46 -0.15 5.69 -17.14
N PRO A 47 -0.49 6.92 -16.72
CA PRO A 47 -0.43 7.29 -15.31
C PRO A 47 -1.32 6.40 -14.46
N CYS A 48 -0.91 6.16 -13.21
CA CYS A 48 -1.71 5.37 -12.27
C CYS A 48 -3.05 6.07 -11.99
N PRO A 49 -4.17 5.37 -12.13
CA PRO A 49 -5.48 5.95 -11.83
C PRO A 49 -5.73 5.96 -10.32
N TRP A 50 -5.33 7.04 -9.67
CA TRP A 50 -5.49 7.22 -8.23
C TRP A 50 -6.94 7.58 -7.87
N LEU A 51 -7.35 7.17 -6.68
CA LEU A 51 -8.56 7.69 -6.04
C LEU A 51 -8.20 9.03 -5.40
N PRO A 52 -8.73 10.16 -5.90
CA PRO A 52 -8.28 11.48 -5.46
C PRO A 52 -8.45 11.71 -3.97
N GLY A 53 -7.39 12.15 -3.30
CA GLY A 53 -7.42 12.54 -1.90
C GLY A 53 -7.54 11.37 -0.92
N LEU A 54 -7.44 10.13 -1.37
CA LEU A 54 -7.63 8.97 -0.50
C LEU A 54 -6.30 8.25 -0.28
N TYR A 55 -5.91 8.15 0.99
CA TYR A 55 -4.69 7.52 1.44
C TYR A 55 -4.99 6.50 2.53
N VAL A 56 -4.10 5.56 2.74
CA VAL A 56 -4.27 4.51 3.75
C VAL A 56 -3.02 4.36 4.60
N SER A 57 -3.22 4.06 5.88
CA SER A 57 -2.18 3.59 6.80
C SER A 57 -2.82 2.50 7.65
N THR A 58 -2.56 1.25 7.33
CA THR A 58 -3.21 0.12 7.98
C THR A 58 -2.37 -1.15 7.88
N ALA A 59 -2.89 -2.23 8.44
CA ALA A 59 -2.27 -3.56 8.38
C ALA A 59 -0.87 -3.59 9.01
N HIS A 60 -0.69 -2.83 10.11
CA HIS A 60 0.59 -2.77 10.81
C HIS A 60 0.90 -4.07 11.58
N GLY A 61 -0.07 -4.97 11.71
CA GLY A 61 0.11 -6.23 12.41
C GLY A 61 0.43 -6.02 13.88
N SER A 62 1.48 -6.68 14.35
CA SER A 62 1.90 -6.60 15.76
C SER A 62 2.91 -5.48 16.03
N ARG A 63 3.30 -4.68 15.01
CA ARG A 63 4.37 -3.68 15.11
C ARG A 63 3.87 -2.26 14.93
N GLY A 64 2.59 -2.01 15.17
CA GLY A 64 1.99 -0.70 14.94
C GLY A 64 2.61 0.43 15.76
N LEU A 65 3.02 0.15 16.99
CA LEU A 65 3.67 1.16 17.83
C LEU A 65 5.02 1.62 17.26
N ILE A 66 5.68 0.77 16.48
CA ILE A 66 6.95 1.09 15.82
C ILE A 66 6.71 1.73 14.46
N THR A 67 5.78 1.19 13.67
CA THR A 67 5.59 1.56 12.26
C THR A 67 4.64 2.73 12.05
N ALA A 68 3.64 2.93 12.93
CA ALA A 68 2.63 3.96 12.72
C ALA A 68 3.17 5.39 12.71
N PRO A 69 4.11 5.78 13.60
CA PRO A 69 4.68 7.13 13.55
C PRO A 69 5.41 7.40 12.24
N LEU A 70 6.20 6.45 11.75
CA LEU A 70 6.88 6.59 10.47
C LEU A 70 5.88 6.60 9.31
N ALA A 71 4.82 5.80 9.38
CA ALA A 71 3.75 5.81 8.40
C ALA A 71 3.10 7.19 8.31
N GLY A 72 2.88 7.85 9.44
CA GLY A 72 2.36 9.21 9.48
C GLY A 72 3.27 10.20 8.76
N GLU A 73 4.58 10.10 8.97
CA GLU A 73 5.56 10.94 8.27
C GLU A 73 5.56 10.67 6.76
N MET A 74 5.43 9.42 6.36
CA MET A 74 5.35 9.04 4.95
C MET A 74 4.10 9.62 4.29
N LEU A 75 2.94 9.55 4.95
CA LEU A 75 1.70 10.13 4.44
C LEU A 75 1.77 11.65 4.37
N ALA A 76 2.38 12.29 5.37
CA ALA A 76 2.59 13.74 5.34
C ALA A 76 3.44 14.13 4.15
N ALA A 77 4.46 13.37 3.81
CA ALA A 77 5.30 13.63 2.64
C ALA A 77 4.50 13.55 1.34
N TYR A 78 3.59 12.57 1.21
CA TYR A 78 2.68 12.51 0.06
C TYR A 78 1.77 13.74 -0.02
N LEU A 79 1.17 14.12 1.10
CA LEU A 79 0.18 15.20 1.15
C LEU A 79 0.82 16.57 0.91
N GLU A 80 2.04 16.78 1.40
CA GLU A 80 2.75 18.06 1.31
C GLU A 80 3.73 18.12 0.13
N ASP A 81 3.79 17.05 -0.67
CA ASP A 81 4.73 16.95 -1.80
C ASP A 81 6.17 17.18 -1.36
N GLU A 82 6.54 16.60 -0.23
CA GLU A 82 7.87 16.69 0.35
C GLU A 82 8.68 15.43 0.06
N PRO A 83 10.02 15.50 0.16
CA PRO A 83 10.84 14.30 0.05
C PRO A 83 10.43 13.24 1.08
N ALA A 84 10.39 11.98 0.66
CA ALA A 84 10.01 10.89 1.55
C ALA A 84 11.06 10.71 2.66
N PRO A 85 10.63 10.37 3.90
CA PRO A 85 11.55 10.14 5.03
C PRO A 85 12.34 8.84 4.92
N VAL A 86 12.00 7.99 3.95
CA VAL A 86 12.64 6.69 3.73
C VAL A 86 12.96 6.53 2.25
N SER A 87 13.75 5.50 1.90
CA SER A 87 14.14 5.26 0.52
C SER A 87 12.94 4.89 -0.35
N SER A 88 13.09 5.06 -1.68
CA SER A 88 12.06 4.67 -2.64
C SER A 88 11.77 3.16 -2.58
N ARG A 89 12.77 2.34 -2.23
CA ARG A 89 12.59 0.91 -2.04
C ARG A 89 11.61 0.63 -0.90
N VAL A 90 11.75 1.32 0.22
CA VAL A 90 10.85 1.16 1.37
C VAL A 90 9.45 1.67 1.02
N MET A 91 9.35 2.82 0.35
CA MET A 91 8.05 3.35 -0.10
C MET A 91 7.32 2.33 -0.99
N ALA A 92 8.02 1.71 -1.93
CA ALA A 92 7.44 0.69 -2.79
C ALA A 92 7.07 -0.58 -2.04
N ALA A 93 7.88 -1.00 -1.07
CA ALA A 93 7.64 -2.23 -0.30
C ALA A 93 6.35 -2.18 0.51
N VAL A 94 5.91 -1.00 0.93
CA VAL A 94 4.68 -0.82 1.73
C VAL A 94 3.54 -0.18 0.92
N HIS A 95 3.74 0.04 -0.37
CA HIS A 95 2.74 0.72 -1.20
C HIS A 95 1.47 -0.12 -1.33
N PRO A 96 0.26 0.51 -1.21
CA PRO A 96 -0.99 -0.24 -1.31
C PRO A 96 -1.20 -0.95 -2.65
N ASN A 97 -0.63 -0.43 -3.74
CA ASN A 97 -0.79 -1.01 -5.08
C ASN A 97 0.02 -2.28 -5.29
N ARG A 98 0.92 -2.66 -4.40
CA ARG A 98 1.80 -3.80 -4.63
C ARG A 98 1.04 -5.11 -4.85
N PHE A 99 -0.10 -5.28 -4.19
CA PHE A 99 -0.92 -6.49 -4.39
C PHE A 99 -1.69 -6.45 -5.71
N LEU A 100 -2.10 -5.26 -6.16
CA LEU A 100 -2.71 -5.11 -7.48
C LEU A 100 -1.71 -5.47 -8.58
N VAL A 101 -0.47 -5.01 -8.46
CA VAL A 101 0.59 -5.33 -9.42
C VAL A 101 0.89 -6.83 -9.40
N ARG A 102 1.01 -7.44 -8.22
CA ARG A 102 1.23 -8.88 -8.10
C ARG A 102 0.11 -9.67 -8.75
N ALA A 103 -1.15 -9.27 -8.52
CA ALA A 103 -2.29 -9.95 -9.10
C ALA A 103 -2.26 -9.89 -10.62
N LEU A 104 -1.92 -8.74 -11.21
CA LEU A 104 -1.79 -8.60 -12.65
C LEU A 104 -0.67 -9.47 -13.21
N ILE A 105 0.49 -9.48 -12.56
CA ILE A 105 1.64 -10.29 -12.99
C ILE A 105 1.31 -11.77 -12.96
N ARG A 106 0.57 -12.21 -11.93
CA ARG A 106 0.12 -13.60 -11.78
C ARG A 106 -1.13 -13.91 -12.59
N ARG A 107 -1.68 -12.95 -13.32
CA ARG A 107 -2.93 -13.07 -14.07
C ARG A 107 -4.13 -13.38 -13.17
N GLU A 108 -4.09 -12.92 -11.93
CA GLU A 108 -5.20 -13.00 -10.99
C GLU A 108 -6.17 -11.83 -11.20
N ARG A 109 -7.37 -12.01 -10.65
CA ARG A 109 -8.42 -10.97 -10.73
C ARG A 109 -8.75 -10.41 -9.35
#